data_da8d602bfe78b2d5159408b8a10953cd
#
_entry.id   da8d602bfe78b2d5159408b8a10953cd
#
_cell.length_a   1.000
_cell.length_b   1.000
_cell.length_c   1.000
_cell.angle_alpha   90.00
_cell.angle_beta   90.00
_cell.angle_gamma   90.00
#
_symmetry.space_group_name_H-M   'P 1'
#
loop_
_entity.id
_entity.type
_entity.pdbx_description
1 polymer ?
#
loop_
_entity_poly.entity_id
_entity_poly.type
_entity_poly.pdbx_seq_one_letter_code
_entity_poly.pdbx_strand_id
1 'polypeptide(L)'
;MTVSTIIIKNSGSGNGTQHSFPYGFKIFADGDLDVIVRSSTGTETVKALNTDYVVTNAGIDTGGNVLFKFNTGSSSDAHFSSSDKRPQSGETVLIRRSLDLTQSTDYVANDPFAAEDHETALDRLTFITQEIQEELDRSFKVSRTNTITTPEFTDSATDRASKTLGFD
;
A
#
# COMPACT_ATOMS: atom_id res chain seq x y z
N MET A 1 9.33 -18.99 4.84
CA MET A 1 8.22 -19.38 3.93
C MET A 1 8.34 -18.60 2.63
N THR A 2 8.19 -19.24 1.48
CA THR A 2 8.44 -18.62 0.17
C THR A 2 7.29 -17.72 -0.27
N VAL A 3 7.58 -16.54 -0.82
CA VAL A 3 6.58 -15.64 -1.42
C VAL A 3 5.95 -16.32 -2.64
N SER A 4 4.66 -16.65 -2.57
CA SER A 4 3.93 -17.40 -3.61
C SER A 4 2.87 -16.57 -4.35
N THR A 5 2.65 -15.32 -3.98
CA THR A 5 1.67 -14.42 -4.59
C THR A 5 2.29 -13.13 -5.07
N ILE A 6 1.76 -12.59 -6.16
CA ILE A 6 2.09 -11.26 -6.68
C ILE A 6 1.03 -10.21 -6.31
N ILE A 7 0.01 -10.60 -5.54
CA ILE A 7 -1.04 -9.68 -5.10
C ILE A 7 -0.45 -8.75 -4.04
N ILE A 8 -0.53 -7.46 -4.27
CA ILE A 8 -0.01 -6.43 -3.35
C ILE A 8 -1.05 -5.38 -2.99
N LYS A 9 -2.25 -5.47 -3.57
CA LYS A 9 -3.35 -4.53 -3.32
C LYS A 9 -4.71 -5.21 -3.40
N ASN A 10 -5.65 -4.71 -2.60
CA ASN A 10 -7.07 -5.06 -2.66
C ASN A 10 -7.91 -3.78 -2.68
N SER A 11 -9.08 -3.84 -3.28
CA SER A 11 -10.02 -2.73 -3.27
C SER A 11 -11.41 -3.17 -2.85
N GLY A 12 -12.18 -2.24 -2.29
CA GLY A 12 -13.55 -2.46 -1.87
C GLY A 12 -14.37 -1.18 -1.98
N SER A 13 -15.69 -1.30 -2.03
CA SER A 13 -16.60 -0.15 -2.08
C SER A 13 -17.16 0.16 -0.71
N GLY A 14 -17.14 1.43 -0.32
CA GLY A 14 -17.79 1.93 0.88
C GLY A 14 -19.32 1.94 0.73
N ASN A 15 -20.02 1.69 1.85
CA ASN A 15 -21.49 1.74 1.92
C ASN A 15 -22.02 2.51 3.15
N GLY A 16 -21.11 3.14 3.90
CA GLY A 16 -21.43 3.89 5.13
C GLY A 16 -21.63 3.02 6.38
N THR A 17 -21.74 1.71 6.23
CA THR A 17 -21.95 0.79 7.38
C THR A 17 -20.85 -0.26 7.52
N GLN A 18 -20.25 -0.69 6.40
CA GLN A 18 -19.15 -1.64 6.42
C GLN A 18 -17.90 -1.00 7.02
N HIS A 19 -17.31 -1.67 7.99
CA HIS A 19 -16.07 -1.24 8.63
C HIS A 19 -14.89 -2.17 8.34
N SER A 20 -15.14 -3.39 7.87
CA SER A 20 -14.11 -4.41 7.62
C SER A 20 -13.87 -4.61 6.13
N PHE A 21 -12.60 -4.47 5.70
CA PHE A 21 -12.15 -4.65 4.33
C PHE A 21 -10.97 -5.62 4.32
N PRO A 22 -11.09 -6.76 3.61
CA PRO A 22 -10.04 -7.77 3.58
C PRO A 22 -8.86 -7.34 2.69
N TYR A 23 -7.67 -7.77 3.07
CA TYR A 23 -6.50 -7.83 2.19
C TYR A 23 -5.97 -9.27 2.12
N GLY A 24 -5.59 -9.72 0.92
CA GLY A 24 -5.23 -11.12 0.61
C GLY A 24 -3.74 -11.34 0.37
N PHE A 25 -2.87 -10.62 1.08
CA PHE A 25 -1.42 -10.72 0.94
C PHE A 25 -0.72 -10.55 2.28
N LYS A 26 0.49 -11.11 2.39
CA LYS A 26 1.29 -10.99 3.62
C LYS A 26 1.83 -9.58 3.81
N ILE A 27 1.81 -9.12 5.06
CA ILE A 27 2.55 -7.97 5.59
C ILE A 27 3.31 -8.42 6.84
N PHE A 28 4.39 -7.76 7.22
CA PHE A 28 5.16 -8.11 8.43
C PHE A 28 4.64 -7.38 9.65
N ALA A 29 4.18 -6.14 9.48
CA ALA A 29 3.65 -5.29 10.55
C ALA A 29 2.41 -4.52 10.06
N ASP A 30 1.60 -4.04 11.00
CA ASP A 30 0.40 -3.25 10.71
C ASP A 30 0.70 -1.97 9.90
N GLY A 31 1.90 -1.42 10.08
CA GLY A 31 2.38 -0.23 9.36
C GLY A 31 2.77 -0.46 7.90
N ASP A 32 2.85 -1.72 7.45
CA ASP A 32 3.22 -2.07 6.08
C ASP A 32 2.06 -1.92 5.08
N LEU A 33 1.02 -1.18 5.45
CA LEU A 33 -0.15 -0.91 4.61
C LEU A 33 -0.39 0.58 4.43
N ASP A 34 -0.58 0.99 3.17
CA ASP A 34 -1.28 2.22 2.84
C ASP A 34 -2.77 1.91 2.63
N VAL A 35 -3.60 2.60 3.39
CA VAL A 35 -5.06 2.55 3.22
C VAL A 35 -5.53 3.88 2.67
N ILE A 36 -6.04 3.87 1.44
CA ILE A 36 -6.44 5.06 0.70
C ILE A 36 -7.95 4.98 0.46
N VAL A 37 -8.66 6.05 0.80
CA VAL A 37 -10.07 6.22 0.46
C VAL A 37 -10.19 7.26 -0.63
N ARG A 38 -10.76 6.85 -1.75
CA ARG A 38 -11.06 7.71 -2.89
C ARG A 38 -12.54 8.09 -2.85
N SER A 39 -12.79 9.40 -2.83
CA SER A 39 -14.16 9.95 -2.87
C SER A 39 -14.83 9.71 -4.24
N SER A 40 -16.16 9.89 -4.28
CA SER A 40 -16.93 9.85 -5.54
C SER A 40 -16.50 10.91 -6.56
N THR A 41 -15.85 11.98 -6.11
CA THR A 41 -15.30 13.04 -6.97
C THR A 41 -13.87 12.77 -7.44
N GLY A 42 -13.27 11.66 -7.00
CA GLY A 42 -11.94 11.24 -7.41
C GLY A 42 -10.80 11.68 -6.48
N THR A 43 -11.09 12.42 -5.40
CA THR A 43 -10.07 12.83 -4.42
C THR A 43 -9.64 11.63 -3.57
N GLU A 44 -8.34 11.40 -3.48
CA GLU A 44 -7.74 10.35 -2.67
C GLU A 44 -7.24 10.90 -1.32
N THR A 45 -7.50 10.16 -0.25
CA THR A 45 -7.07 10.51 1.11
C THR A 45 -6.44 9.27 1.75
N VAL A 46 -5.17 9.38 2.14
CA VAL A 46 -4.49 8.35 2.92
C VAL A 46 -5.01 8.39 4.35
N LYS A 47 -5.43 7.24 4.87
CA LYS A 47 -5.93 7.07 6.23
C LYS A 47 -4.80 6.75 7.19
N ALA A 48 -4.93 7.17 8.44
CA ALA A 48 -3.91 7.02 9.46
C ALA A 48 -4.16 5.77 10.31
N LEU A 49 -3.15 4.89 10.38
CA LEU A 49 -3.15 3.72 11.28
C LEU A 49 -3.40 4.16 12.74
N ASN A 50 -4.18 3.37 13.47
CA ASN A 50 -4.58 3.60 14.86
C ASN A 50 -5.46 4.84 15.09
N THR A 51 -5.59 5.73 14.12
CA THR A 51 -6.49 6.89 14.19
C THR A 51 -7.79 6.63 13.42
N ASP A 52 -7.68 6.23 12.16
CA ASP A 52 -8.82 6.00 11.26
C ASP A 52 -9.18 4.51 11.17
N TYR A 53 -8.19 3.63 11.29
CA TYR A 53 -8.35 2.18 11.19
C TYR A 53 -7.37 1.43 12.08
N VAL A 54 -7.61 0.13 12.25
CA VAL A 54 -6.67 -0.85 12.80
C VAL A 54 -6.54 -2.02 11.82
N VAL A 55 -5.45 -2.77 11.96
CA VAL A 55 -5.12 -3.93 11.11
C VAL A 55 -5.20 -5.20 11.92
N THR A 56 -5.58 -6.31 11.29
CA THR A 56 -5.56 -7.65 11.90
C THR A 56 -4.71 -8.59 11.06
N ASN A 57 -4.16 -9.62 11.71
CA ASN A 57 -3.44 -10.72 11.08
C ASN A 57 -2.15 -10.30 10.32
N ALA A 58 -1.45 -9.27 10.79
CA ALA A 58 -0.07 -9.03 10.32
C ALA A 58 0.78 -10.30 10.56
N GLY A 59 1.67 -10.62 9.65
CA GLY A 59 2.50 -11.84 9.67
C GLY A 59 1.84 -13.07 9.05
N ILE A 60 0.54 -13.05 8.75
CA ILE A 60 -0.18 -14.18 8.16
C ILE A 60 -0.14 -14.11 6.63
N ASP A 61 0.23 -15.21 5.98
CA ASP A 61 0.43 -15.26 4.52
C ASP A 61 -0.85 -15.03 3.70
N THR A 62 -1.99 -15.42 4.25
CA THR A 62 -3.31 -15.23 3.61
C THR A 62 -3.88 -13.83 3.79
N GLY A 63 -3.14 -12.96 4.51
CA GLY A 63 -3.59 -11.60 4.80
C GLY A 63 -4.56 -11.52 5.98
N GLY A 64 -5.27 -10.40 6.06
CA GLY A 64 -6.16 -10.09 7.16
C GLY A 64 -7.23 -9.06 6.78
N ASN A 65 -7.55 -8.18 7.73
CA ASN A 65 -8.55 -7.14 7.52
C ASN A 65 -8.05 -5.78 8.01
N VAL A 66 -8.42 -4.75 7.28
CA VAL A 66 -8.43 -3.35 7.73
C VAL A 66 -9.80 -3.07 8.33
N LEU A 67 -9.82 -2.63 9.57
CA LEU A 67 -11.05 -2.34 10.33
C LEU A 67 -11.13 -0.85 10.60
N PHE A 68 -12.00 -0.14 9.88
CA PHE A 68 -12.23 1.29 10.09
C PHE A 68 -12.90 1.54 11.42
N LYS A 69 -12.47 2.58 12.11
CA LYS A 69 -12.99 2.97 13.41
C LYS A 69 -14.32 3.71 13.28
N PHE A 70 -15.18 3.55 14.28
CA PHE A 70 -16.47 4.23 14.37
C PHE A 70 -16.93 4.30 15.83
N ASN A 71 -18.04 4.95 16.12
CA ASN A 71 -18.56 5.00 17.46
C ASN A 71 -19.23 3.66 17.81
N THR A 72 -18.51 2.84 18.58
CA THR A 72 -18.97 1.53 19.10
C THR A 72 -19.76 1.67 20.41
N GLY A 73 -19.88 2.89 20.96
CA GLY A 73 -20.51 3.15 22.25
C GLY A 73 -19.58 2.95 23.45
N SER A 74 -18.37 2.46 23.27
CA SER A 74 -17.39 2.26 24.36
C SER A 74 -16.00 2.71 23.93
N SER A 75 -15.42 3.66 24.68
CA SER A 75 -14.07 4.16 24.43
C SER A 75 -12.95 3.15 24.74
N SER A 76 -13.27 2.04 25.39
CA SER A 76 -12.34 0.94 25.63
C SER A 76 -12.24 -0.05 24.46
N ASP A 77 -13.10 0.07 23.45
CA ASP A 77 -13.05 -0.75 22.24
C ASP A 77 -11.90 -0.27 21.31
N ALA A 78 -11.09 -1.20 20.83
CA ALA A 78 -9.99 -0.91 19.90
C ALA A 78 -10.46 -0.25 18.59
N HIS A 79 -11.71 -0.49 18.20
CA HIS A 79 -12.34 0.09 17.00
C HIS A 79 -13.08 1.40 17.28
N PHE A 80 -13.02 1.89 18.53
CA PHE A 80 -13.71 3.13 18.89
C PHE A 80 -13.10 4.35 18.24
N SER A 81 -13.95 5.20 17.70
CA SER A 81 -13.67 6.60 17.38
C SER A 81 -14.92 7.44 17.70
N SER A 82 -14.72 8.63 18.23
CA SER A 82 -15.81 9.59 18.45
C SER A 82 -16.44 10.09 17.15
N SER A 83 -15.70 10.00 16.04
CA SER A 83 -16.17 10.29 14.70
C SER A 83 -16.16 9.01 13.83
N ASP A 84 -17.17 8.89 12.99
CA ASP A 84 -17.25 7.77 12.05
C ASP A 84 -16.16 7.88 10.97
N LYS A 85 -15.34 6.82 10.84
CA LYS A 85 -14.25 6.72 9.86
C LYS A 85 -14.56 5.74 8.73
N ARG A 86 -15.76 5.09 8.79
CA ARG A 86 -16.16 4.11 7.77
C ARG A 86 -16.32 4.77 6.41
N PRO A 87 -15.85 4.12 5.34
CA PRO A 87 -16.01 4.61 3.97
C PRO A 87 -17.48 4.73 3.60
N GLN A 88 -17.86 5.90 3.09
CA GLN A 88 -19.24 6.23 2.75
C GLN A 88 -19.66 5.62 1.41
N SER A 89 -20.96 5.66 1.12
CA SER A 89 -21.49 5.23 -0.17
C SER A 89 -20.89 6.07 -1.31
N GLY A 90 -20.40 5.40 -2.35
CA GLY A 90 -19.71 6.02 -3.50
C GLY A 90 -18.21 6.22 -3.28
N GLU A 91 -17.68 5.91 -2.10
CA GLU A 91 -16.23 5.89 -1.88
C GLU A 91 -15.64 4.52 -2.21
N THR A 92 -14.37 4.52 -2.63
CA THR A 92 -13.60 3.29 -2.89
C THR A 92 -12.43 3.22 -1.91
N VAL A 93 -12.29 2.08 -1.24
CA VAL A 93 -11.13 1.78 -0.39
C VAL A 93 -10.10 1.06 -1.24
N LEU A 94 -8.86 1.50 -1.21
CA LEU A 94 -7.69 0.80 -1.72
C LEU A 94 -6.78 0.46 -0.55
N ILE A 95 -6.45 -0.80 -0.40
CA ILE A 95 -5.48 -1.30 0.57
C ILE A 95 -4.31 -1.83 -0.24
N ARG A 96 -3.13 -1.26 -0.05
CA ARG A 96 -1.91 -1.72 -0.72
C ARG A 96 -0.80 -1.95 0.30
N ARG A 97 0.09 -2.88 -0.02
CA ARG A 97 1.31 -3.04 0.75
C ARG A 97 2.25 -1.86 0.45
N SER A 98 2.91 -1.37 1.47
CA SER A 98 3.85 -0.24 1.42
C SER A 98 4.92 -0.45 2.48
N LEU A 99 6.01 -1.09 2.10
CA LEU A 99 7.12 -1.38 3.00
C LEU A 99 8.11 -0.22 3.04
N ASP A 100 8.67 0.04 4.22
CA ASP A 100 9.83 0.94 4.33
C ASP A 100 11.00 0.41 3.52
N LEU A 101 11.65 1.28 2.74
CA LEU A 101 12.81 0.96 1.91
C LEU A 101 14.12 0.86 2.72
N THR A 102 14.02 0.49 3.99
CA THR A 102 15.16 0.32 4.90
C THR A 102 15.40 -1.16 5.18
N GLN A 103 16.66 -1.52 5.34
CA GLN A 103 17.06 -2.86 5.75
C GLN A 103 17.29 -2.86 7.27
N SER A 104 16.55 -3.68 8.01
CA SER A 104 16.60 -3.77 9.48
C SER A 104 17.32 -5.02 10.00
N THR A 105 17.69 -5.96 9.10
CA THR A 105 18.39 -7.18 9.50
C THR A 105 19.87 -6.90 9.70
N ASP A 106 20.38 -7.16 10.92
CA ASP A 106 21.81 -7.07 11.27
C ASP A 106 22.34 -8.46 11.59
N TYR A 107 23.43 -8.84 10.95
CA TYR A 107 24.11 -10.11 11.18
C TYR A 107 25.36 -9.86 12.03
N VAL A 108 25.37 -10.40 13.25
CA VAL A 108 26.54 -10.31 14.13
C VAL A 108 27.57 -11.38 13.75
N ALA A 109 28.83 -10.98 13.61
CA ALA A 109 29.90 -11.91 13.27
C ALA A 109 30.08 -12.98 14.35
N ASN A 110 30.17 -14.26 13.92
CA ASN A 110 30.28 -15.47 14.74
C ASN A 110 29.00 -15.91 15.47
N ASP A 111 27.85 -15.27 15.26
CA ASP A 111 26.56 -15.80 15.70
C ASP A 111 26.13 -16.97 14.79
N PRO A 112 25.33 -17.93 15.32
CA PRO A 112 24.71 -18.96 14.50
C PRO A 112 23.87 -18.33 13.40
N PHE A 113 23.93 -18.88 12.19
CA PHE A 113 23.13 -18.40 11.06
C PHE A 113 21.64 -18.56 11.35
N ALA A 114 20.91 -17.46 11.43
CA ALA A 114 19.46 -17.42 11.63
C ALA A 114 18.78 -17.55 10.26
N ALA A 115 18.41 -18.78 9.88
CA ALA A 115 17.82 -19.07 8.57
C ALA A 115 16.46 -18.36 8.37
N GLU A 116 15.64 -18.25 9.41
CA GLU A 116 14.34 -17.56 9.37
C GLU A 116 14.50 -16.04 9.17
N ASP A 117 15.48 -15.42 9.81
CA ASP A 117 15.75 -13.99 9.62
C ASP A 117 16.25 -13.70 8.20
N HIS A 118 17.06 -14.62 7.67
CA HIS A 118 17.54 -14.53 6.29
C HIS A 118 16.40 -14.69 5.29
N GLU A 119 15.53 -15.68 5.47
CA GLU A 119 14.34 -15.90 4.64
C GLU A 119 13.41 -14.67 4.70
N THR A 120 13.16 -14.12 5.89
CA THR A 120 12.36 -12.90 6.07
C THR A 120 12.95 -11.71 5.34
N ALA A 121 14.28 -11.54 5.36
CA ALA A 121 14.96 -10.48 4.62
C ALA A 121 14.81 -10.63 3.11
N LEU A 122 14.91 -11.85 2.58
CA LEU A 122 14.66 -12.15 1.16
C LEU A 122 13.21 -11.92 0.75
N ASP A 123 12.24 -12.34 1.59
CA ASP A 123 10.83 -12.08 1.37
C ASP A 123 10.55 -10.57 1.32
N ARG A 124 11.16 -9.79 2.22
CA ARG A 124 11.03 -8.32 2.24
C ARG A 124 11.56 -7.70 0.93
N LEU A 125 12.73 -8.12 0.44
CA LEU A 125 13.26 -7.64 -0.83
C LEU A 125 12.35 -8.00 -2.01
N THR A 126 11.79 -9.21 -2.00
CA THR A 126 10.82 -9.65 -3.01
C THR A 126 9.56 -8.78 -2.98
N PHE A 127 9.05 -8.46 -1.81
CA PHE A 127 7.88 -7.59 -1.64
C PHE A 127 8.14 -6.17 -2.16
N ILE A 128 9.29 -5.58 -1.81
CA ILE A 128 9.69 -4.26 -2.33
C ILE A 128 9.79 -4.28 -3.86
N THR A 129 10.34 -5.35 -4.44
CA THR A 129 10.42 -5.50 -5.90
C THR A 129 9.05 -5.56 -6.56
N GLN A 130 8.08 -6.26 -5.94
CA GLN A 130 6.68 -6.29 -6.41
C GLN A 130 6.02 -4.92 -6.33
N GLU A 131 6.28 -4.14 -5.28
CA GLU A 131 5.77 -2.77 -5.14
C GLU A 131 6.34 -1.83 -6.20
N ILE A 132 7.65 -1.90 -6.45
CA ILE A 132 8.31 -1.15 -7.52
C ILE A 132 7.73 -1.54 -8.90
N GLN A 133 7.48 -2.82 -9.14
CA GLN A 133 6.87 -3.29 -10.39
C GLN A 133 5.48 -2.71 -10.58
N GLU A 134 4.66 -2.66 -9.53
CA GLU A 134 3.32 -2.07 -9.59
C GLU A 134 3.36 -0.56 -9.86
N GLU A 135 4.29 0.17 -9.23
CA GLU A 135 4.51 1.60 -9.52
C GLU A 135 4.95 1.82 -10.97
N LEU A 136 5.85 0.99 -11.47
CA LEU A 136 6.29 1.03 -12.87
C LEU A 136 5.13 0.73 -13.83
N ASP A 137 4.23 -0.19 -13.47
CA ASP A 137 3.09 -0.55 -14.33
C ASP A 137 2.06 0.58 -14.46
N ARG A 138 2.05 1.52 -13.50
CA ARG A 138 1.24 2.75 -13.55
C ARG A 138 1.96 3.95 -14.15
N SER A 139 3.23 3.80 -14.51
CA SER A 139 4.02 4.89 -15.12
C SER A 139 3.89 4.95 -16.63
N PHE A 140 4.20 6.11 -17.22
CA PHE A 140 4.37 6.22 -18.67
C PHE A 140 5.64 5.49 -19.10
N LYS A 141 5.51 4.54 -20.03
CA LYS A 141 6.62 3.74 -20.52
C LYS A 141 6.84 3.97 -22.02
N VAL A 142 8.08 4.10 -22.39
CA VAL A 142 8.48 4.05 -23.81
C VAL A 142 8.49 2.58 -24.27
N SER A 143 8.04 2.31 -25.49
CA SER A 143 8.08 0.97 -26.08
C SER A 143 9.50 0.39 -26.05
N ARG A 144 9.62 -0.91 -25.78
CA ARG A 144 10.92 -1.62 -25.78
C ARG A 144 11.65 -1.57 -27.13
N THR A 145 10.91 -1.36 -28.23
CA THR A 145 11.46 -1.23 -29.57
C THR A 145 11.77 0.22 -29.95
N ASN A 146 11.49 1.18 -29.08
CA ASN A 146 11.77 2.58 -29.31
C ASN A 146 13.28 2.85 -29.22
N THR A 147 13.78 3.73 -30.08
CA THR A 147 15.21 4.11 -30.13
C THR A 147 15.53 5.34 -29.26
N ILE A 148 14.54 5.91 -28.57
CA ILE A 148 14.77 7.03 -27.63
C ILE A 148 15.57 6.49 -26.45
N THR A 149 16.76 7.06 -26.23
CA THR A 149 17.67 6.66 -25.13
C THR A 149 17.47 7.49 -23.86
N THR A 150 16.91 8.70 -23.98
CA THR A 150 16.69 9.65 -22.89
C THR A 150 15.30 10.27 -23.00
N PRO A 151 14.24 9.61 -22.48
CA PRO A 151 12.89 10.16 -22.50
C PRO A 151 12.72 11.23 -21.39
N GLU A 152 13.37 12.37 -21.56
CA GLU A 152 13.32 13.48 -20.59
C GLU A 152 12.50 14.63 -21.13
N PHE A 153 11.78 15.32 -20.23
CA PHE A 153 11.19 16.62 -20.53
C PHE A 153 12.28 17.68 -20.39
N THR A 154 12.85 18.10 -21.52
CA THR A 154 13.96 19.08 -21.55
C THR A 154 13.50 20.52 -21.30
N ASP A 155 12.20 20.82 -21.51
CA ASP A 155 11.63 22.13 -21.27
C ASP A 155 11.48 22.43 -19.77
N SER A 156 11.71 23.68 -19.38
CA SER A 156 11.50 24.13 -18.00
C SER A 156 10.02 24.05 -17.58
N ALA A 157 9.75 24.07 -16.28
CA ALA A 157 8.38 24.11 -15.77
C ALA A 157 7.60 25.33 -16.28
N THR A 158 8.31 26.48 -16.49
CA THR A 158 7.72 27.72 -17.04
C THR A 158 7.32 27.52 -18.50
N ASP A 159 8.18 26.85 -19.30
CA ASP A 159 7.90 26.65 -20.73
C ASP A 159 6.79 25.63 -20.95
N ARG A 160 6.61 24.68 -20.01
CA ARG A 160 5.51 23.70 -20.02
C ARG A 160 4.20 24.25 -19.49
N ALA A 161 4.22 25.38 -18.78
CA ALA A 161 3.01 25.98 -18.22
C ALA A 161 1.98 26.29 -19.35
N SER A 162 0.75 25.84 -19.13
CA SER A 162 -0.37 25.96 -20.08
C SER A 162 -0.24 25.20 -21.40
N LYS A 163 0.71 24.24 -21.48
CA LYS A 163 0.81 23.28 -22.58
C LYS A 163 0.16 21.96 -22.21
N THR A 164 -0.40 21.28 -23.21
CA THR A 164 -0.98 19.94 -23.06
C THR A 164 0.04 18.92 -23.57
N LEU A 165 0.20 17.80 -22.84
CA LEU A 165 0.96 16.66 -23.33
C LEU A 165 0.16 16.01 -24.48
N GLY A 166 0.71 16.05 -25.70
CA GLY A 166 0.15 15.40 -26.88
C GLY A 166 0.90 14.11 -27.19
N PHE A 167 0.18 13.13 -27.69
CA PHE A 167 0.76 11.91 -28.27
C PHE A 167 0.38 11.89 -29.76
N ASP A 168 1.37 11.77 -30.63
CA ASP A 168 1.21 11.63 -32.08
C ASP A 168 0.90 10.16 -32.44
#